data_f4ae0f1abb2ffb6261283a7a098c3b7d
#
_entry.id   f4ae0f1abb2ffb6261283a7a098c3b7d
#
_cell.length_a   1.000
_cell.length_b   1.000
_cell.length_c   1.000
_cell.angle_alpha   90.00
_cell.angle_beta   90.00
_cell.angle_gamma   90.00
#
_symmetry.space_group_name_H-M   'P 1'
#
loop_
_entity.id
_entity.type
_entity.pdbx_description
1 polymer ?
#
loop_
_entity_poly.entity_id
_entity_poly.type
_entity_poly.pdbx_seq_one_letter_code
_entity_poly.pdbx_strand_id
1 'polypeptide(L)'
;MNVMNRILAGAALIGLTLGASALAQSTGQVSALKGHDSNAPVDVSADRIEVQDRADRAVFAGNVKARQGELSLDTARLTLAYTSGNGIKINRLDASGGVVVTSPSETARGNFAVYDLDRKLITLVGDVRLAREGSTINGSRLVIDLDSGRAVIDGGAPGVGQSAGRVTGRFTVPQKKTR
;
A
#
# COMPACT_ATOMS: atom_id res chain seq x y z
N MET A 1 3.05 -55.06 64.79
CA MET A 1 4.39 -55.77 64.73
C MET A 1 5.15 -55.05 63.61
N ASN A 2 6.19 -54.37 64.05
CA ASN A 2 7.43 -54.02 63.39
C ASN A 2 7.37 -53.15 62.18
N VAL A 3 7.83 -52.00 62.29
CA VAL A 3 9.19 -51.43 62.52
C VAL A 3 9.78 -50.86 61.23
N MET A 4 10.02 -49.59 61.35
CA MET A 4 11.32 -48.94 61.12
C MET A 4 11.55 -48.37 59.75
N ASN A 5 11.40 -47.03 59.64
CA ASN A 5 12.56 -46.13 59.70
C ASN A 5 13.52 -46.22 58.49
N ARG A 6 13.60 -45.19 57.65
CA ARG A 6 14.88 -44.51 57.37
C ARG A 6 14.69 -43.31 56.41
N ILE A 7 14.95 -42.22 56.99
CA ILE A 7 15.51 -40.94 56.51
C ILE A 7 16.51 -41.13 55.37
N LEU A 8 16.46 -40.20 54.36
CA LEU A 8 17.57 -39.52 53.69
C LEU A 8 16.96 -38.66 52.60
N ALA A 9 16.89 -37.37 52.76
CA ALA A 9 17.89 -36.38 52.47
C ALA A 9 18.09 -36.16 50.95
N GLY A 10 17.71 -34.97 50.48
CA GLY A 10 18.55 -34.19 49.63
C GLY A 10 18.23 -34.17 48.16
N ALA A 11 17.75 -33.10 47.71
CA ALA A 11 18.35 -32.27 46.66
C ALA A 11 17.28 -31.39 46.01
N ALA A 12 17.21 -30.16 46.45
CA ALA A 12 16.53 -29.09 45.74
C ALA A 12 17.30 -28.81 44.44
N LEU A 13 16.72 -29.22 43.31
CA LEU A 13 17.17 -28.79 42.00
C LEU A 13 16.33 -27.56 41.61
N ILE A 14 16.93 -26.39 41.88
CA ILE A 14 16.43 -25.11 41.37
C ILE A 14 16.67 -25.12 39.88
N GLY A 15 15.63 -25.46 39.11
CA GLY A 15 15.61 -25.30 37.67
C GLY A 15 15.46 -23.83 37.31
N LEU A 16 16.58 -23.18 36.99
CA LEU A 16 16.63 -21.84 36.45
C LEU A 16 16.12 -21.90 34.99
N THR A 17 14.80 -21.70 34.81
CA THR A 17 14.23 -21.51 33.47
C THR A 17 14.65 -20.12 32.96
N LEU A 18 15.67 -20.07 32.09
CA LEU A 18 15.94 -18.90 31.26
C LEU A 18 14.74 -18.74 30.34
N GLY A 19 13.84 -17.83 30.70
CA GLY A 19 12.81 -17.32 29.82
C GLY A 19 13.49 -16.58 28.69
N ALA A 20 13.62 -17.21 27.52
CA ALA A 20 13.97 -16.53 26.30
C ALA A 20 12.79 -15.59 25.92
N SER A 21 12.89 -14.32 26.31
CA SER A 21 12.01 -13.27 25.80
C SER A 21 12.28 -13.15 24.30
N ALA A 22 11.47 -13.81 23.50
CA ALA A 22 11.41 -13.58 22.08
C ALA A 22 10.95 -12.12 21.90
N LEU A 23 11.89 -11.22 21.62
CA LEU A 23 11.60 -9.90 21.10
C LEU A 23 10.94 -10.13 19.75
N ALA A 24 9.62 -10.11 19.73
CA ALA A 24 8.86 -10.00 18.48
C ALA A 24 9.30 -8.68 17.86
N GLN A 25 10.22 -8.74 16.90
CA GLN A 25 10.53 -7.65 16.01
C GLN A 25 9.24 -7.45 15.19
N SER A 26 8.45 -6.45 15.58
CA SER A 26 7.43 -5.90 14.69
C SER A 26 8.20 -5.29 13.52
N THR A 27 8.37 -6.09 12.47
CA THR A 27 8.68 -5.54 11.15
C THR A 27 7.54 -4.57 10.85
N GLY A 28 7.84 -3.28 10.97
CA GLY A 28 6.90 -2.22 10.64
C GLY A 28 6.49 -2.43 9.19
N GLN A 29 5.37 -3.11 9.00
CA GLN A 29 4.75 -3.22 7.69
C GLN A 29 4.44 -1.79 7.28
N VAL A 30 5.08 -1.35 6.21
CA VAL A 30 4.74 -0.11 5.52
C VAL A 30 3.34 -0.35 4.96
N SER A 31 2.31 -0.05 5.77
CA SER A 31 0.92 -0.29 5.41
C SER A 31 0.52 0.79 4.41
N ALA A 32 0.63 0.47 3.13
CA ALA A 32 0.05 1.29 2.08
C ALA A 32 -1.47 1.14 2.14
N LEU A 33 -2.19 2.23 2.43
CA LEU A 33 -3.65 2.33 2.37
C LEU A 33 -4.40 1.31 3.27
N LYS A 34 -3.87 0.98 4.44
CA LYS A 34 -4.55 0.13 5.40
C LYS A 34 -5.91 0.73 5.79
N GLY A 35 -6.99 -0.05 5.59
CA GLY A 35 -8.35 0.36 5.92
C GLY A 35 -9.11 1.04 4.78
N HIS A 36 -8.56 1.09 3.57
CA HIS A 36 -9.27 1.56 2.39
C HIS A 36 -10.48 0.66 2.09
N ASP A 37 -11.68 1.26 1.97
CA ASP A 37 -12.87 0.55 1.52
C ASP A 37 -12.91 0.49 -0.02
N SER A 38 -12.42 -0.60 -0.57
CA SER A 38 -12.42 -0.84 -2.02
C SER A 38 -13.83 -1.15 -2.60
N ASN A 39 -14.86 -1.27 -1.76
CA ASN A 39 -16.25 -1.44 -2.19
C ASN A 39 -17.02 -0.11 -2.19
N ALA A 40 -16.43 0.97 -1.68
CA ALA A 40 -17.04 2.29 -1.73
C ALA A 40 -17.25 2.73 -3.20
N PRO A 41 -18.28 3.54 -3.50
CA PRO A 41 -18.47 4.07 -4.84
C PRO A 41 -17.28 4.91 -5.27
N VAL A 42 -17.01 4.93 -6.59
CA VAL A 42 -16.00 5.77 -7.21
C VAL A 42 -16.65 7.00 -7.81
N ASP A 43 -16.36 8.16 -7.25
CA ASP A 43 -16.79 9.46 -7.77
C ASP A 43 -15.70 10.05 -8.66
N VAL A 44 -16.05 10.54 -9.86
CA VAL A 44 -15.11 11.13 -10.80
C VAL A 44 -15.62 12.49 -11.29
N SER A 45 -14.73 13.50 -11.31
CA SER A 45 -14.96 14.80 -11.94
C SER A 45 -13.83 15.11 -12.93
N ALA A 46 -14.15 15.80 -14.01
CA ALA A 46 -13.20 16.21 -15.05
C ALA A 46 -13.78 17.37 -15.86
N ASP A 47 -12.94 18.04 -16.68
CA ASP A 47 -13.40 19.09 -17.61
C ASP A 47 -14.24 18.49 -18.74
N ARG A 48 -13.94 17.24 -19.14
CA ARG A 48 -14.63 16.53 -20.22
C ARG A 48 -14.79 15.05 -19.88
N ILE A 49 -15.96 14.49 -20.22
CA ILE A 49 -16.29 13.07 -20.15
C ILE A 49 -16.75 12.61 -21.53
N GLU A 50 -16.25 11.47 -21.97
CA GLU A 50 -16.67 10.76 -23.17
C GLU A 50 -17.05 9.33 -22.81
N VAL A 51 -18.31 8.94 -23.03
CA VAL A 51 -18.79 7.58 -22.77
C VAL A 51 -18.78 6.80 -24.08
N GLN A 52 -18.18 5.63 -24.06
CA GLN A 52 -18.01 4.73 -25.19
C GLN A 52 -18.70 3.39 -24.88
N ASP A 53 -20.02 3.35 -24.97
CA ASP A 53 -20.85 2.21 -24.57
C ASP A 53 -20.45 0.90 -25.26
N ARG A 54 -20.12 0.95 -26.57
CA ARG A 54 -19.70 -0.26 -27.31
C ARG A 54 -18.37 -0.84 -26.83
N ALA A 55 -17.59 -0.07 -26.11
CA ALA A 55 -16.28 -0.45 -25.58
C ALA A 55 -16.29 -0.60 -24.06
N ASP A 56 -17.47 -0.50 -23.42
CA ASP A 56 -17.67 -0.58 -21.98
C ASP A 56 -16.67 0.27 -21.20
N ARG A 57 -16.53 1.55 -21.61
CA ARG A 57 -15.60 2.48 -20.97
C ARG A 57 -16.07 3.93 -21.02
N ALA A 58 -15.62 4.70 -20.05
CA ALA A 58 -15.71 6.15 -20.01
C ALA A 58 -14.32 6.76 -19.93
N VAL A 59 -14.11 7.85 -20.67
CA VAL A 59 -12.84 8.58 -20.70
C VAL A 59 -13.07 9.97 -20.14
N PHE A 60 -12.30 10.32 -19.12
CA PHE A 60 -12.28 11.60 -18.44
C PHE A 60 -11.00 12.33 -18.84
N ALA A 61 -11.07 13.61 -19.14
CA ALA A 61 -9.94 14.40 -19.57
C ALA A 61 -10.00 15.83 -19.01
N GLY A 62 -8.85 16.34 -18.59
CA GLY A 62 -8.66 17.67 -18.01
C GLY A 62 -9.04 17.72 -16.54
N ASN A 63 -8.08 18.10 -15.68
CA ASN A 63 -8.27 18.29 -14.24
C ASN A 63 -9.05 17.16 -13.55
N VAL A 64 -8.71 15.90 -13.92
CA VAL A 64 -9.46 14.74 -13.44
C VAL A 64 -9.18 14.50 -11.97
N LYS A 65 -10.26 14.37 -11.20
CA LYS A 65 -10.25 13.97 -9.79
C LYS A 65 -11.16 12.78 -9.60
N ALA A 66 -10.62 11.68 -9.08
CA ALA A 66 -11.40 10.51 -8.67
C ALA A 66 -11.27 10.30 -7.16
N ARG A 67 -12.35 9.83 -6.52
CA ARG A 67 -12.37 9.50 -5.09
C ARG A 67 -13.08 8.19 -4.86
N GLN A 68 -12.54 7.41 -3.93
CA GLN A 68 -13.17 6.21 -3.40
C GLN A 68 -12.88 6.18 -1.89
N GLY A 69 -13.92 6.43 -1.07
CA GLY A 69 -13.71 6.62 0.36
C GLY A 69 -12.69 7.74 0.65
N GLU A 70 -11.63 7.41 1.39
CA GLU A 70 -10.57 8.35 1.74
C GLU A 70 -9.44 8.42 0.70
N LEU A 71 -9.47 7.55 -0.31
CA LEU A 71 -8.51 7.55 -1.40
C LEU A 71 -8.90 8.59 -2.45
N SER A 72 -7.96 9.45 -2.84
CA SER A 72 -8.12 10.38 -3.95
C SER A 72 -7.03 10.18 -5.01
N LEU A 73 -7.40 10.41 -6.26
CA LEU A 73 -6.52 10.36 -7.42
C LEU A 73 -6.71 11.63 -8.22
N ASP A 74 -5.61 12.33 -8.51
CA ASP A 74 -5.54 13.49 -9.40
C ASP A 74 -4.69 13.12 -10.63
N THR A 75 -5.19 13.45 -11.84
CA THR A 75 -4.50 13.14 -13.10
C THR A 75 -5.00 14.01 -14.25
N ALA A 76 -4.29 14.05 -15.38
CA ALA A 76 -4.78 14.74 -16.57
C ALA A 76 -5.80 13.92 -17.35
N ARG A 77 -5.73 12.58 -17.32
CA ARG A 77 -6.63 11.69 -18.05
C ARG A 77 -6.88 10.40 -17.25
N LEU A 78 -8.13 9.97 -17.23
CA LEU A 78 -8.57 8.72 -16.62
C LEU A 78 -9.47 7.96 -17.60
N THR A 79 -9.18 6.69 -17.82
CA THR A 79 -10.08 5.76 -18.50
C THR A 79 -10.65 4.81 -17.47
N LEU A 80 -11.97 4.74 -17.40
CA LEU A 80 -12.71 3.83 -16.54
C LEU A 80 -13.29 2.73 -17.42
N ALA A 81 -12.92 1.47 -17.14
CA ALA A 81 -13.50 0.29 -17.75
C ALA A 81 -14.53 -0.33 -16.82
N TYR A 82 -15.68 -0.74 -17.39
CA TYR A 82 -16.78 -1.32 -16.64
C TYR A 82 -17.36 -2.53 -17.37
N THR A 83 -18.16 -3.30 -16.70
CA THR A 83 -19.04 -4.29 -17.31
C THR A 83 -20.48 -3.89 -17.07
N SER A 84 -21.32 -4.06 -18.10
CA SER A 84 -22.76 -3.84 -18.07
C SER A 84 -23.47 -5.19 -17.97
N GLY A 85 -24.47 -5.29 -17.06
CA GLY A 85 -25.26 -6.48 -16.82
C GLY A 85 -26.44 -6.11 -15.92
N ASN A 86 -26.51 -6.65 -14.73
CA ASN A 86 -27.48 -6.23 -13.69
C ASN A 86 -27.11 -4.90 -13.03
N GLY A 87 -26.46 -3.98 -13.77
CA GLY A 87 -25.91 -2.71 -13.35
C GLY A 87 -24.52 -2.51 -13.92
N ILE A 88 -23.96 -1.32 -13.67
CA ILE A 88 -22.58 -0.98 -14.07
C ILE A 88 -21.63 -1.39 -12.94
N LYS A 89 -20.68 -2.27 -13.26
CA LYS A 89 -19.57 -2.64 -12.36
C LYS A 89 -18.26 -2.11 -12.90
N ILE A 90 -17.60 -1.24 -12.15
CA ILE A 90 -16.27 -0.75 -12.50
C ILE A 90 -15.24 -1.84 -12.21
N ASN A 91 -14.42 -2.17 -13.21
CA ASN A 91 -13.39 -3.20 -13.10
C ASN A 91 -11.98 -2.60 -13.00
N ARG A 92 -11.75 -1.46 -13.72
CA ARG A 92 -10.41 -0.91 -13.85
C ARG A 92 -10.42 0.60 -14.10
N LEU A 93 -9.42 1.26 -13.53
CA LEU A 93 -9.09 2.66 -13.78
C LEU A 93 -7.66 2.74 -14.33
N ASP A 94 -7.47 3.41 -15.48
CA ASP A 94 -6.16 3.69 -16.08
C ASP A 94 -5.96 5.21 -16.10
N ALA A 95 -4.97 5.70 -15.34
CA ALA A 95 -4.64 7.11 -15.20
C ALA A 95 -3.33 7.46 -15.90
N SER A 96 -3.27 8.64 -16.54
CA SER A 96 -2.09 9.10 -17.27
C SER A 96 -1.97 10.62 -17.29
N GLY A 97 -0.73 11.10 -17.55
CA GLY A 97 -0.44 12.53 -17.63
C GLY A 97 -0.11 13.16 -16.28
N GLY A 98 0.66 12.44 -15.47
CA GLY A 98 0.98 12.80 -14.10
C GLY A 98 -0.13 12.33 -13.15
N VAL A 99 0.23 11.42 -12.26
CA VAL A 99 -0.71 10.79 -11.33
C VAL A 99 -0.29 11.09 -9.90
N VAL A 100 -1.25 11.53 -9.10
CA VAL A 100 -1.09 11.70 -7.65
C VAL A 100 -2.19 10.91 -6.96
N VAL A 101 -1.81 9.91 -6.18
CA VAL A 101 -2.71 9.14 -5.31
C VAL A 101 -2.46 9.57 -3.88
N THR A 102 -3.49 9.98 -3.19
CA THR A 102 -3.41 10.47 -1.80
C THR A 102 -4.37 9.71 -0.91
N SER A 103 -3.88 9.31 0.25
CA SER A 103 -4.65 8.79 1.39
C SER A 103 -4.36 9.64 2.64
N PRO A 104 -5.04 9.45 3.77
CA PRO A 104 -4.76 10.20 5.00
C PRO A 104 -3.32 10.07 5.50
N SER A 105 -2.64 8.95 5.22
CA SER A 105 -1.29 8.68 5.76
C SER A 105 -0.17 8.85 4.75
N GLU A 106 -0.47 8.86 3.43
CA GLU A 106 0.58 8.81 2.42
C GLU A 106 0.15 9.42 1.09
N THR A 107 1.15 9.80 0.30
CA THR A 107 0.97 10.28 -1.08
C THR A 107 1.92 9.54 -1.99
N ALA A 108 1.38 8.94 -3.05
CA ALA A 108 2.14 8.31 -4.12
C ALA A 108 2.02 9.12 -5.42
N ARG A 109 3.11 9.28 -6.15
CA ARG A 109 3.17 9.97 -7.45
C ARG A 109 3.78 9.05 -8.48
N GLY A 110 3.39 9.23 -9.74
CA GLY A 110 3.94 8.53 -10.90
C GLY A 110 3.46 9.14 -12.21
N ASN A 111 3.94 8.66 -13.34
CA ASN A 111 3.51 9.15 -14.64
C ASN A 111 2.21 8.48 -15.09
N PHE A 112 2.03 7.20 -14.71
CA PHE A 112 0.87 6.38 -15.02
C PHE A 112 0.44 5.61 -13.78
N ALA A 113 -0.85 5.30 -13.68
CA ALA A 113 -1.36 4.37 -12.69
C ALA A 113 -2.46 3.49 -13.28
N VAL A 114 -2.54 2.28 -12.74
CA VAL A 114 -3.61 1.32 -12.98
C VAL A 114 -4.17 0.90 -11.64
N TYR A 115 -5.48 1.02 -11.47
CA TYR A 115 -6.20 0.43 -10.36
C TYR A 115 -7.09 -0.70 -10.88
N ASP A 116 -6.74 -1.92 -10.57
CA ASP A 116 -7.54 -3.13 -10.81
C ASP A 116 -8.44 -3.34 -9.59
N LEU A 117 -9.73 -3.02 -9.73
CA LEU A 117 -10.68 -3.08 -8.63
C LEU A 117 -11.02 -4.53 -8.25
N ASP A 118 -11.03 -5.45 -9.24
CA ASP A 118 -11.34 -6.85 -8.97
C ASP A 118 -10.22 -7.52 -8.16
N ARG A 119 -8.97 -7.14 -8.41
CA ARG A 119 -7.79 -7.64 -7.69
C ARG A 119 -7.38 -6.75 -6.50
N LYS A 120 -7.99 -5.58 -6.38
CA LYS A 120 -7.67 -4.55 -5.39
C LYS A 120 -6.17 -4.16 -5.40
N LEU A 121 -5.61 -4.04 -6.61
CA LEU A 121 -4.21 -3.71 -6.84
C LEU A 121 -4.10 -2.33 -7.48
N ILE A 122 -3.29 -1.45 -6.88
CA ILE A 122 -2.89 -0.18 -7.48
C ILE A 122 -1.44 -0.32 -7.93
N THR A 123 -1.17 -0.03 -9.20
CA THR A 123 0.18 0.00 -9.78
C THR A 123 0.47 1.39 -10.29
N LEU A 124 1.56 2.02 -9.82
CA LEU A 124 2.10 3.26 -10.38
C LEU A 124 3.39 2.95 -11.13
N VAL A 125 3.61 3.66 -12.24
CA VAL A 125 4.79 3.49 -13.10
C VAL A 125 5.34 4.83 -13.55
N GLY A 126 6.67 4.92 -13.64
CA GLY A 126 7.41 6.10 -14.12
C GLY A 126 7.60 7.15 -13.02
N ASP A 127 8.85 7.42 -12.68
CA ASP A 127 9.28 8.42 -11.68
C ASP A 127 8.48 8.34 -10.36
N VAL A 128 8.35 7.11 -9.87
CA VAL A 128 7.53 6.83 -8.69
C VAL A 128 8.15 7.41 -7.44
N ARG A 129 7.32 8.13 -6.67
CA ARG A 129 7.66 8.65 -5.36
C ARG A 129 6.53 8.35 -4.37
N LEU A 130 6.88 7.65 -3.30
CA LEU A 130 5.99 7.42 -2.15
C LEU A 130 6.48 8.26 -0.96
N ALA A 131 5.61 9.10 -0.42
CA ALA A 131 5.87 9.93 0.75
C ALA A 131 4.91 9.55 1.88
N ARG A 132 5.44 9.36 3.09
CA ARG A 132 4.70 9.03 4.31
C ARG A 132 5.43 9.58 5.54
N GLU A 133 4.73 10.37 6.37
CA GLU A 133 5.24 10.82 7.69
C GLU A 133 6.68 11.36 7.66
N GLY A 134 7.01 12.20 6.67
CA GLY A 134 8.36 12.75 6.49
C GLY A 134 9.37 11.81 5.86
N SER A 135 9.02 10.55 5.62
CA SER A 135 9.83 9.58 4.87
C SER A 135 9.48 9.61 3.39
N THR A 136 10.45 9.33 2.53
CA THR A 136 10.26 9.31 1.08
C THR A 136 11.00 8.13 0.48
N ILE A 137 10.35 7.41 -0.44
CA ILE A 137 10.93 6.32 -1.21
C ILE A 137 10.72 6.63 -2.70
N ASN A 138 11.76 6.48 -3.51
CA ASN A 138 11.72 6.68 -4.95
C ASN A 138 12.07 5.38 -5.67
N GLY A 139 11.40 5.15 -6.81
CA GLY A 139 11.60 3.98 -7.66
C GLY A 139 10.99 4.21 -9.04
N SER A 140 10.88 3.16 -9.84
CA SER A 140 10.28 3.22 -11.18
C SER A 140 8.89 2.60 -11.24
N ARG A 141 8.56 1.71 -10.29
CA ARG A 141 7.27 1.05 -10.17
C ARG A 141 6.90 0.85 -8.71
N LEU A 142 5.64 1.09 -8.39
CA LEU A 142 5.05 0.81 -7.08
C LEU A 142 3.82 -0.06 -7.30
N VAL A 143 3.71 -1.15 -6.57
CA VAL A 143 2.50 -1.97 -6.50
C VAL A 143 1.98 -1.96 -5.07
N ILE A 144 0.72 -1.60 -4.90
CA ILE A 144 0.02 -1.57 -3.62
C ILE A 144 -1.09 -2.62 -3.69
N ASP A 145 -1.07 -3.54 -2.74
CA ASP A 145 -2.13 -4.52 -2.50
C ASP A 145 -3.01 -4.00 -1.36
N LEU A 146 -4.26 -3.66 -1.67
CA LEU A 146 -5.19 -3.04 -0.73
C LEU A 146 -5.75 -4.05 0.28
N ASP A 147 -5.78 -5.35 -0.03
CA ASP A 147 -6.25 -6.38 0.89
C ASP A 147 -5.21 -6.63 1.99
N SER A 148 -3.95 -6.80 1.60
CA SER A 148 -2.86 -7.06 2.55
C SER A 148 -2.25 -5.78 3.13
N GLY A 149 -2.48 -4.62 2.53
CA GLY A 149 -1.81 -3.37 2.84
C GLY A 149 -0.31 -3.38 2.51
N ARG A 150 0.13 -4.27 1.62
CA ARG A 150 1.54 -4.39 1.21
C ARG A 150 1.84 -3.46 0.05
N ALA A 151 2.95 -2.73 0.14
CA ALA A 151 3.52 -1.96 -0.95
C ALA A 151 4.89 -2.51 -1.35
N VAL A 152 5.12 -2.66 -2.65
CA VAL A 152 6.40 -3.08 -3.23
C VAL A 152 6.85 -2.01 -4.21
N ILE A 153 8.08 -1.53 -4.06
CA ILE A 153 8.68 -0.54 -4.96
C ILE A 153 9.88 -1.18 -5.63
N ASP A 154 9.92 -1.09 -6.96
CA ASP A 154 10.99 -1.58 -7.81
C ASP A 154 11.75 -0.42 -8.44
N GLY A 155 13.07 -0.57 -8.63
CA GLY A 155 13.93 0.43 -9.24
C GLY A 155 13.85 0.49 -10.76
N GLY A 156 13.21 -0.48 -11.41
CA GLY A 156 13.15 -0.61 -12.87
C GLY A 156 14.43 -1.18 -13.49
N ALA A 157 14.44 -1.30 -14.82
CA ALA A 157 15.62 -1.75 -15.55
C ALA A 157 16.74 -0.67 -15.50
N PRO A 158 18.02 -1.08 -15.45
CA PRO A 158 19.15 -0.14 -15.54
C PRO A 158 19.05 0.72 -16.81
N GLY A 159 19.23 2.05 -16.65
CA GLY A 159 19.20 2.99 -17.77
C GLY A 159 17.82 3.52 -18.17
N VAL A 160 16.73 3.11 -17.50
CA VAL A 160 15.39 3.65 -17.72
C VAL A 160 14.96 4.48 -16.51
N GLY A 161 14.86 5.80 -16.67
CA GLY A 161 14.42 6.74 -15.64
C GLY A 161 15.53 7.23 -14.69
N GLN A 162 15.20 8.16 -13.82
CA GLN A 162 16.15 8.85 -12.94
C GLN A 162 16.75 7.95 -11.83
N SER A 163 16.15 6.83 -11.52
CA SER A 163 16.55 5.94 -10.42
C SER A 163 17.66 4.94 -10.80
N ALA A 164 18.18 4.95 -12.03
CA ALA A 164 19.25 4.06 -12.52
C ALA A 164 19.07 2.59 -12.06
N GLY A 165 17.85 2.07 -12.08
CA GLY A 165 17.51 0.69 -11.68
C GLY A 165 17.52 0.43 -10.17
N ARG A 166 17.65 1.45 -9.32
CA ARG A 166 17.70 1.31 -7.85
C ARG A 166 16.53 2.03 -7.17
N VAL A 167 16.06 1.44 -6.08
CA VAL A 167 15.16 2.11 -5.14
C VAL A 167 16.00 2.93 -4.16
N THR A 168 15.60 4.17 -3.91
CA THR A 168 16.23 5.03 -2.90
C THR A 168 15.19 5.45 -1.86
N GLY A 169 15.61 5.56 -0.60
CA GLY A 169 14.72 5.94 0.49
C GLY A 169 15.41 6.88 1.47
N ARG A 170 14.64 7.85 1.99
CA ARG A 170 14.99 8.67 3.15
C ARG A 170 13.94 8.44 4.22
N PHE A 171 14.35 8.07 5.42
CA PHE A 171 13.48 7.78 6.54
C PHE A 171 13.73 8.76 7.66
N THR A 172 12.66 9.34 8.20
CA THR A 172 12.73 10.23 9.37
C THR A 172 12.69 9.36 10.62
N VAL A 173 13.69 9.54 11.49
CA VAL A 173 13.73 8.91 12.81
C VAL A 173 13.17 9.91 13.83
N PRO A 174 12.08 9.57 14.55
CA PRO A 174 11.55 10.44 15.59
C PRO A 174 12.59 10.68 16.67
N GLN A 175 12.91 11.96 16.94
CA GLN A 175 13.78 12.35 18.05
C GLN A 175 12.98 12.19 19.35
N LYS A 176 13.50 11.37 20.29
CA LYS A 176 12.95 11.26 21.64
C LYS A 176 13.16 12.63 22.32
N LYS A 177 12.08 13.40 22.55
CA LYS A 177 12.19 14.60 23.39
C LYS A 177 12.65 14.18 24.76
N THR A 178 13.90 14.44 25.10
CA THR A 178 14.39 14.38 26.49
C THR A 178 13.68 15.49 27.28
N ARG A 179 12.89 15.10 28.27
CA ARG A 179 12.29 16.02 29.26
C ARG A 179 13.31 16.35 30.32
#